data_1d4ab535639de2d6924eb6f6a4c6ed85
#
_entry.id   1d4ab535639de2d6924eb6f6a4c6ed85
#
_cell.length_a   1.000
_cell.length_b   1.000
_cell.length_c   1.000
_cell.angle_alpha   90.00
_cell.angle_beta   90.00
_cell.angle_gamma   90.00
#
_symmetry.space_group_name_H-M   'P 1'
#
loop_
_entity.id
_entity.type
_entity.pdbx_description
1 polymer ?
#
loop_
_entity_poly.entity_id
_entity_poly.type
_entity_poly.pdbx_seq_one_letter_code
_entity_poly.pdbx_strand_id
1 'polypeptide(L)'
;MNVLFITSTAVVVADPPQSRRLFIDALGLPLEGEDEGYYSSGSIPGSKHFGIWPLSQAAEACFGTPSWPADRTVPQASIEFEVEDADAVAAAGGELERAGFDLLHPARTEPWGQTVTRLLTDDGLIVGISYAPALHDEERV
;
A
#
# COMPACT_ATOMS: atom_id res chain seq x y z
N MET A 1 5.21 17.89 4.81
CA MET A 1 3.91 17.21 4.65
C MET A 1 3.28 16.96 6.02
N ASN A 2 1.99 16.82 6.05
CA ASN A 2 1.27 16.60 7.30
C ASN A 2 0.62 15.21 7.27
N VAL A 3 1.24 14.25 7.95
CA VAL A 3 0.73 12.88 8.02
C VAL A 3 -0.35 12.81 9.09
N LEU A 4 -1.56 12.40 8.70
CA LEU A 4 -2.72 12.33 9.58
C LEU A 4 -2.81 10.99 10.33
N PHE A 5 -2.53 9.88 9.62
CA PHE A 5 -2.58 8.55 10.21
C PHE A 5 -1.93 7.55 9.24
N ILE A 6 -1.75 6.32 9.68
CA ILE A 6 -1.31 5.24 8.81
C ILE A 6 -2.51 4.72 8.04
N THR A 7 -2.47 4.86 6.71
CA THR A 7 -3.56 4.44 5.82
C THR A 7 -3.73 2.93 5.85
N SER A 8 -2.63 2.22 5.57
CA SER A 8 -2.65 0.77 5.47
C SER A 8 -1.27 0.18 5.68
N THR A 9 -1.26 -1.08 6.05
CA THR A 9 -0.08 -1.92 6.09
C THR A 9 -0.41 -3.20 5.33
N ALA A 10 0.48 -3.64 4.46
CA ALA A 10 0.29 -4.89 3.74
C ALA A 10 1.57 -5.71 3.75
N VAL A 11 1.42 -7.03 3.86
CA VAL A 11 2.55 -7.93 3.61
C VAL A 11 2.55 -8.26 2.13
N VAL A 12 3.71 -8.20 1.50
CA VAL A 12 3.87 -8.52 0.08
C VAL A 12 4.28 -9.98 -0.03
N VAL A 13 3.53 -10.76 -0.80
CA VAL A 13 3.68 -12.22 -0.80
C VAL A 13 3.86 -12.77 -2.21
N ALA A 14 4.79 -13.71 -2.37
CA ALA A 14 5.00 -14.40 -3.63
C ALA A 14 4.02 -15.56 -3.82
N ASP A 15 3.55 -16.17 -2.72
CA ASP A 15 2.64 -17.31 -2.74
C ASP A 15 1.38 -17.01 -1.93
N PRO A 16 0.36 -16.37 -2.56
CA PRO A 16 -0.86 -16.01 -1.85
C PRO A 16 -1.59 -17.16 -1.16
N PRO A 17 -1.76 -18.36 -1.76
CA PRO A 17 -2.42 -19.47 -1.07
C PRO A 17 -1.76 -19.85 0.26
N GLN A 18 -0.43 -19.88 0.31
CA GLN A 18 0.28 -20.21 1.54
C GLN A 18 0.09 -19.11 2.59
N SER A 19 0.13 -17.85 2.17
CA SER A 19 -0.07 -16.72 3.08
C SER A 19 -1.47 -16.71 3.66
N ARG A 20 -2.48 -17.06 2.85
CA ARG A 20 -3.86 -17.16 3.35
C ARG A 20 -3.99 -18.25 4.43
N ARG A 21 -3.30 -19.38 4.27
CA ARG A 21 -3.31 -20.43 5.30
C ARG A 21 -2.77 -19.91 6.62
N LEU A 22 -1.74 -19.09 6.59
CA LEU A 22 -1.19 -18.51 7.81
C LEU A 22 -2.13 -17.42 8.38
N PHE A 23 -2.42 -16.40 7.61
CA PHE A 23 -3.09 -15.21 8.13
C PHE A 23 -4.58 -15.43 8.37
N ILE A 24 -5.25 -16.19 7.52
CA ILE A 24 -6.69 -16.40 7.63
C ILE A 24 -6.98 -17.67 8.43
N ASP A 25 -6.42 -18.81 8.01
CA ASP A 25 -6.80 -20.09 8.62
C ASP A 25 -6.18 -20.25 10.01
N ALA A 26 -4.90 -20.02 10.15
CA ALA A 26 -4.21 -20.24 11.43
C ALA A 26 -4.38 -19.08 12.39
N LEU A 27 -4.20 -17.83 11.94
CA LEU A 27 -4.32 -16.66 12.80
C LEU A 27 -5.76 -16.19 12.98
N GLY A 28 -6.66 -16.61 12.10
CA GLY A 28 -8.07 -16.26 12.20
C GLY A 28 -8.39 -14.81 11.89
N LEU A 29 -7.56 -14.13 11.11
CA LEU A 29 -7.83 -12.73 10.77
C LEU A 29 -9.01 -12.63 9.80
N PRO A 30 -9.86 -11.60 9.97
CA PRO A 30 -11.07 -11.45 9.15
C PRO A 30 -10.76 -10.81 7.79
N LEU A 31 -9.90 -11.46 7.00
CA LEU A 31 -9.51 -10.96 5.68
C LEU A 31 -10.46 -11.47 4.62
N GLU A 32 -10.84 -10.60 3.70
CA GLU A 32 -11.70 -10.93 2.56
C GLU A 32 -11.03 -10.50 1.27
N GLY A 33 -11.28 -11.25 0.21
CA GLY A 33 -10.72 -10.95 -1.11
C GLY A 33 -11.19 -11.96 -2.13
N GLU A 34 -10.58 -11.91 -3.32
CA GLU A 34 -10.95 -12.77 -4.43
C GLU A 34 -9.80 -13.72 -4.81
N ASP A 35 -10.04 -15.02 -4.66
CA ASP A 35 -9.15 -16.10 -5.09
C ASP A 35 -7.66 -15.83 -4.88
N GLU A 36 -6.90 -15.56 -5.93
CA GLU A 36 -5.45 -15.33 -5.84
C GLU A 36 -5.10 -13.84 -5.74
N GLY A 37 -6.10 -13.00 -5.56
CA GLY A 37 -5.92 -11.56 -5.49
C GLY A 37 -5.57 -11.03 -4.12
N TYR A 38 -5.88 -9.75 -3.94
CA TYR A 38 -5.61 -9.01 -2.72
C TYR A 38 -6.65 -9.37 -1.65
N TYR A 39 -6.18 -9.73 -0.46
CA TYR A 39 -7.03 -9.99 0.70
C TYR A 39 -6.78 -8.92 1.75
N SER A 40 -7.84 -8.37 2.32
CA SER A 40 -7.71 -7.27 3.27
C SER A 40 -8.83 -7.22 4.29
N SER A 41 -8.62 -6.42 5.32
CA SER A 41 -9.63 -6.12 6.34
C SER A 41 -9.45 -4.70 6.85
N GLY A 42 -10.57 -4.01 7.03
CA GLY A 42 -10.63 -2.73 7.73
C GLY A 42 -11.14 -2.85 9.17
N SER A 43 -11.30 -4.09 9.68
CA SER A 43 -11.92 -4.32 10.97
C SER A 43 -11.00 -4.94 12.02
N ILE A 44 -9.70 -5.04 11.76
CA ILE A 44 -8.75 -5.52 12.76
C ILE A 44 -8.46 -4.38 13.73
N PRO A 45 -8.75 -4.54 15.03
CA PRO A 45 -8.51 -3.46 15.99
C PRO A 45 -7.06 -2.97 15.96
N GLY A 46 -6.89 -1.66 15.96
CA GLY A 46 -5.57 -1.03 15.91
C GLY A 46 -5.05 -0.78 14.50
N SER A 47 -5.80 -1.18 13.48
CA SER A 47 -5.41 -0.98 12.08
C SER A 47 -6.60 -0.47 11.27
N LYS A 48 -6.41 0.58 10.48
CA LYS A 48 -7.46 1.05 9.56
C LYS A 48 -7.61 0.11 8.37
N HIS A 49 -6.50 -0.45 7.91
CA HIS A 49 -6.51 -1.36 6.76
C HIS A 49 -5.26 -2.23 6.79
N PHE A 50 -5.45 -3.53 6.73
CA PHE A 50 -4.36 -4.50 6.64
C PHE A 50 -4.63 -5.44 5.47
N GLY A 51 -3.58 -5.76 4.69
CA GLY A 51 -3.76 -6.61 3.53
C GLY A 51 -2.63 -7.60 3.30
N ILE A 52 -2.94 -8.60 2.48
CA ILE A 52 -1.99 -9.52 1.88
C ILE A 52 -1.95 -9.15 0.39
N TRP A 53 -0.81 -8.66 -0.07
CA TRP A 53 -0.66 -8.08 -1.41
C TRP A 53 0.22 -8.99 -2.26
N PRO A 54 -0.35 -9.64 -3.29
CA PRO A 54 0.46 -10.47 -4.18
C PRO A 54 1.56 -9.64 -4.84
N LEU A 55 2.76 -10.20 -4.90
CA LEU A 55 3.92 -9.49 -5.48
C LEU A 55 3.65 -9.05 -6.92
N SER A 56 2.92 -9.86 -7.70
CA SER A 56 2.56 -9.50 -9.06
C SER A 56 1.69 -8.24 -9.12
N GLN A 57 0.77 -8.08 -8.17
CA GLN A 57 -0.07 -6.90 -8.10
C GLN A 57 0.71 -5.68 -7.59
N ALA A 58 1.63 -5.89 -6.66
CA ALA A 58 2.51 -4.82 -6.20
C ALA A 58 3.39 -4.33 -7.36
N ALA A 59 3.91 -5.25 -8.18
CA ALA A 59 4.69 -4.90 -9.37
C ALA A 59 3.87 -4.09 -10.36
N GLU A 60 2.63 -4.49 -10.59
CA GLU A 60 1.71 -3.77 -11.46
C GLU A 60 1.49 -2.33 -10.98
N ALA A 61 1.26 -2.17 -9.67
CA ALA A 61 1.04 -0.85 -9.07
C ALA A 61 2.28 0.03 -9.11
N CYS A 62 3.45 -0.55 -8.91
CA CYS A 62 4.70 0.22 -8.81
C CYS A 62 5.37 0.46 -10.17
N PHE A 63 5.26 -0.50 -11.08
CA PHE A 63 6.03 -0.48 -12.33
C PHE A 63 5.17 -0.68 -13.59
N GLY A 64 3.89 -0.97 -13.44
CA GLY A 64 2.99 -1.15 -14.57
C GLY A 64 3.08 -2.51 -15.26
N THR A 65 3.81 -3.47 -14.69
CA THR A 65 3.92 -4.82 -15.21
C THR A 65 3.79 -5.83 -14.08
N PRO A 66 3.36 -7.08 -14.36
CA PRO A 66 3.16 -8.07 -13.29
C PRO A 66 4.46 -8.70 -12.78
N SER A 67 5.61 -8.34 -13.38
CA SER A 67 6.91 -8.89 -12.96
C SER A 67 7.71 -7.84 -12.21
N TRP A 68 8.13 -8.16 -10.98
CA TRP A 68 9.01 -7.28 -10.22
C TRP A 68 10.37 -7.21 -10.92
N PRO A 69 10.93 -5.97 -11.12
CA PRO A 69 12.21 -5.84 -11.81
C PRO A 69 13.34 -6.60 -11.09
N ALA A 70 14.14 -7.32 -11.86
CA ALA A 70 15.19 -8.16 -11.30
C ALA A 70 16.31 -7.37 -10.61
N ASP A 71 16.48 -6.10 -10.98
CA ASP A 71 17.53 -5.23 -10.43
C ASP A 71 17.05 -4.38 -9.23
N ARG A 72 15.82 -4.62 -8.76
CA ARG A 72 15.26 -3.88 -7.63
C ARG A 72 15.01 -4.84 -6.47
N THR A 73 15.23 -4.35 -5.25
CA THR A 73 14.97 -5.13 -4.03
C THR A 73 13.51 -5.58 -4.00
N VAL A 74 13.29 -6.87 -3.77
CA VAL A 74 11.94 -7.42 -3.67
C VAL A 74 11.34 -6.99 -2.32
N PRO A 75 10.16 -6.34 -2.32
CA PRO A 75 9.60 -5.82 -1.09
C PRO A 75 9.01 -6.92 -0.21
N GLN A 76 9.12 -6.71 1.11
CA GLN A 76 8.52 -7.58 2.12
C GLN A 76 7.16 -7.06 2.55
N ALA A 77 6.98 -5.74 2.53
CA ALA A 77 5.76 -5.10 3.02
C ALA A 77 5.60 -3.74 2.37
N SER A 78 4.40 -3.19 2.53
CA SER A 78 4.12 -1.80 2.20
C SER A 78 3.49 -1.12 3.40
N ILE A 79 3.75 0.18 3.54
CA ILE A 79 3.10 1.02 4.52
C ILE A 79 2.72 2.32 3.84
N GLU A 80 1.49 2.77 4.07
CA GLU A 80 0.99 4.00 3.48
C GLU A 80 0.62 4.99 4.58
N PHE A 81 0.97 6.25 4.34
CA PHE A 81 0.71 7.35 5.27
C PHE A 81 -0.29 8.30 4.63
N GLU A 82 -1.33 8.62 5.36
CA GLU A 82 -2.45 9.41 4.83
C GLU A 82 -2.22 10.90 5.01
N VAL A 83 -2.53 11.67 3.95
CA VAL A 83 -2.52 13.13 3.96
C VAL A 83 -3.93 13.65 3.65
N GLU A 84 -4.13 14.96 3.73
CA GLU A 84 -5.46 15.54 3.78
C GLU A 84 -6.27 15.50 2.47
N ASP A 85 -5.60 15.50 1.32
CA ASP A 85 -6.28 15.50 0.02
C ASP A 85 -5.32 15.07 -1.10
N ALA A 86 -5.85 14.98 -2.32
CA ALA A 86 -5.06 14.56 -3.48
C ALA A 86 -3.93 15.52 -3.81
N ASP A 87 -4.15 16.83 -3.65
CA ASP A 87 -3.11 17.82 -3.92
C ASP A 87 -1.95 17.67 -2.93
N ALA A 88 -2.25 17.30 -1.68
CA ALA A 88 -1.23 17.07 -0.66
C ALA A 88 -0.36 15.84 -1.01
N VAL A 89 -0.92 14.84 -1.70
CA VAL A 89 -0.12 13.70 -2.17
C VAL A 89 0.93 14.17 -3.18
N ALA A 90 0.52 14.98 -4.16
CA ALA A 90 1.46 15.51 -5.16
C ALA A 90 2.52 16.40 -4.51
N ALA A 91 2.14 17.24 -3.57
CA ALA A 91 3.07 18.11 -2.85
C ALA A 91 4.08 17.28 -2.04
N ALA A 92 3.61 16.23 -1.39
CA ALA A 92 4.47 15.32 -0.62
C ALA A 92 5.48 14.62 -1.53
N GLY A 93 5.06 14.19 -2.72
CA GLY A 93 5.96 13.61 -3.71
C GLY A 93 7.09 14.56 -4.07
N GLY A 94 6.75 15.83 -4.29
CA GLY A 94 7.77 16.86 -4.56
C GLY A 94 8.74 17.06 -3.40
N GLU A 95 8.24 17.03 -2.16
CA GLU A 95 9.11 17.13 -0.98
C GLU A 95 10.08 15.96 -0.90
N LEU A 96 9.60 14.75 -1.18
CA LEU A 96 10.44 13.55 -1.15
C LEU A 96 11.53 13.62 -2.21
N GLU A 97 11.20 14.06 -3.41
CA GLU A 97 12.18 14.22 -4.49
C GLU A 97 13.24 15.27 -4.12
N ARG A 98 12.82 16.39 -3.55
CA ARG A 98 13.78 17.43 -3.11
C ARG A 98 14.68 16.94 -1.97
N ALA A 99 14.19 15.97 -1.18
CA ALA A 99 14.98 15.36 -0.11
C ALA A 99 15.91 14.25 -0.62
N GLY A 100 15.89 13.96 -1.93
CA GLY A 100 16.79 13.00 -2.53
C GLY A 100 16.22 11.59 -2.73
N PHE A 101 14.90 11.40 -2.56
CA PHE A 101 14.28 10.10 -2.77
C PHE A 101 13.71 10.00 -4.18
N ASP A 102 13.82 8.81 -4.78
CA ASP A 102 13.29 8.55 -6.11
C ASP A 102 11.90 7.94 -5.99
N LEU A 103 10.92 8.57 -6.61
CA LEU A 103 9.56 8.02 -6.65
C LEU A 103 9.48 6.94 -7.71
N LEU A 104 8.72 5.87 -7.42
CA LEU A 104 8.42 4.83 -8.40
C LEU A 104 7.46 5.33 -9.47
N HIS A 105 6.59 6.25 -9.09
CA HIS A 105 5.67 6.93 -10.01
C HIS A 105 5.19 8.23 -9.35
N PRO A 106 4.77 9.23 -10.12
CA PRO A 106 4.19 10.44 -9.54
C PRO A 106 2.83 10.14 -8.93
N ALA A 107 2.28 11.11 -8.20
CA ALA A 107 0.94 11.00 -7.64
C ALA A 107 -0.06 10.67 -8.74
N ARG A 108 -0.91 9.67 -8.50
CA ARG A 108 -1.94 9.26 -9.46
C ARG A 108 -3.12 8.64 -8.72
N THR A 109 -4.28 8.63 -9.37
CA THR A 109 -5.47 8.01 -8.79
C THR A 109 -5.58 6.58 -9.29
N GLU A 110 -5.63 5.64 -8.37
CA GLU A 110 -5.76 4.22 -8.65
C GLU A 110 -7.22 3.87 -8.99
N PRO A 111 -7.46 2.71 -9.64
CA PRO A 111 -8.82 2.30 -9.99
C PRO A 111 -9.79 2.20 -8.81
N TRP A 112 -9.27 1.98 -7.60
CA TRP A 112 -10.11 1.90 -6.39
C TRP A 112 -10.34 3.26 -5.71
N GLY A 113 -9.93 4.37 -6.36
CA GLY A 113 -10.24 5.73 -5.89
C GLY A 113 -9.21 6.39 -5.00
N GLN A 114 -8.14 5.71 -4.68
CA GLN A 114 -7.04 6.24 -3.88
C GLN A 114 -6.09 7.05 -4.74
N THR A 115 -5.67 8.22 -4.27
CA THR A 115 -4.57 8.95 -4.90
C THR A 115 -3.31 8.63 -4.11
N VAL A 116 -2.24 8.22 -4.77
CA VAL A 116 -1.04 7.74 -4.09
C VAL A 116 0.22 7.97 -4.92
N THR A 117 1.33 8.24 -4.24
CA THR A 117 2.67 8.18 -4.81
C THR A 117 3.49 7.21 -3.97
N ARG A 118 4.45 6.50 -4.57
CA ARG A 118 5.18 5.42 -3.89
C ARG A 118 6.67 5.54 -4.12
N LEU A 119 7.42 5.08 -3.13
CA LEU A 119 8.87 4.87 -3.26
C LEU A 119 9.23 3.50 -2.68
N LEU A 120 10.41 3.00 -3.03
CA LEU A 120 10.93 1.75 -2.52
C LEU A 120 12.20 2.04 -1.74
N THR A 121 12.23 1.60 -0.47
CA THR A 121 13.44 1.74 0.33
C THR A 121 14.46 0.67 -0.03
N ASP A 122 15.74 0.91 0.27
CA ASP A 122 16.79 -0.07 0.05
C ASP A 122 16.57 -1.34 0.86
N ASP A 123 15.82 -1.24 1.96
CA ASP A 123 15.52 -2.37 2.83
C ASP A 123 14.36 -3.23 2.33
N GLY A 124 13.69 -2.84 1.27
CA GLY A 124 12.59 -3.63 0.72
C GLY A 124 11.24 -3.27 1.29
N LEU A 125 11.01 -2.00 1.58
CA LEU A 125 9.71 -1.51 2.02
C LEU A 125 9.15 -0.57 0.96
N ILE A 126 7.90 -0.82 0.52
CA ILE A 126 7.17 0.13 -0.32
C ILE A 126 6.53 1.15 0.61
N VAL A 127 6.87 2.42 0.43
CA VAL A 127 6.28 3.51 1.21
C VAL A 127 5.38 4.33 0.29
N GLY A 128 4.13 4.51 0.70
CA GLY A 128 3.17 5.31 -0.04
C GLY A 128 2.72 6.52 0.75
N ILE A 129 2.49 7.62 0.03
CA ILE A 129 1.78 8.79 0.56
C ILE A 129 0.44 8.78 -0.14
N SER A 130 -0.63 8.82 0.62
CA SER A 130 -1.95 8.40 0.19
C SER A 130 -3.02 9.41 0.55
N TYR A 131 -4.03 9.49 -0.30
CA TYR A 131 -5.33 10.03 0.06
C TYR A 131 -6.40 9.02 -0.36
N ALA A 132 -7.00 8.38 0.64
CA ALA A 132 -8.09 7.40 0.46
C ALA A 132 -9.36 8.01 1.06
N PRO A 133 -10.24 8.61 0.23
CA PRO A 133 -11.39 9.38 0.74
C PRO A 133 -12.28 8.63 1.72
N ALA A 134 -12.49 7.32 1.49
CA ALA A 134 -13.36 6.52 2.35
C ALA A 134 -12.88 6.45 3.79
N LEU A 135 -11.56 6.50 4.02
CA LEU A 135 -11.01 6.43 5.37
C LEU A 135 -11.19 7.73 6.15
N HIS A 136 -11.32 8.85 5.45
CA HIS A 136 -11.58 10.14 6.09
C HIS A 136 -13.04 10.23 6.54
N ASP A 137 -13.93 9.62 5.81
CA ASP A 137 -15.36 9.62 6.18
C ASP A 137 -15.60 8.87 7.48
N GLU A 138 -14.83 7.83 7.76
CA GLU A 138 -14.92 7.08 9.02
C GLU A 138 -14.57 7.94 10.23
N GLU A 139 -13.72 8.93 10.05
CA GLU A 139 -13.28 9.82 11.13
C GLU A 139 -14.31 10.85 11.55
N ARG A 140 -15.35 11.00 10.77
CA ARG A 140 -16.40 12.00 11.02
C ARG A 140 -17.53 11.47 11.89
N VAL A 141 -17.50 10.19 12.20
CA VAL A 141 -18.58 9.52 12.95
C VAL A 141 -18.44 9.73 14.44
#